data_7e45dcb0a2108ff37c908fa703249e23
#
_entry.id   7e45dcb0a2108ff37c908fa703249e23
#
_cell.length_a   1.000
_cell.length_b   1.000
_cell.length_c   1.000
_cell.angle_alpha   90.00
_cell.angle_beta   90.00
_cell.angle_gamma   90.00
#
_symmetry.space_group_name_H-M   'P 1'
#
loop_
_entity.id
_entity.type
_entity.pdbx_description
1 polymer ?
#
loop_
_entity_poly.entity_id
_entity_poly.type
_entity_poly.pdbx_seq_one_letter_code
_entity_poly.pdbx_strand_id
1 'polypeptide(L)'
;INNSKMIIHEIKNIDQAIFKFGVIEVLEVVNLKNLPDFGLINSVSGKASYQSIISAIKLAMDNHVSAIVTSPINKESLSLANINFPGHTEILAKHSNTKDVAMMLVNNEIKILLSTIHCSLSKAIQLINFDNQISSINFAYQGAKSLGVNNPRIAVAGLNPHAGEGGLFGQEEIDFIIPAINSAKDSGIDVSGPWPSDTIFMQARKGEFDIVVAQYHDQGLIPIKYMGLENGVNITLGLPFVRTSPDHGTAYNIAGKGIADSSSFDAAITCANKLIKSKMTKI
;
A
#
# COMPACT_ATOMS: atom_id res chain seq x y z
N ILE A 1 -23.64 -8.52 -14.79
CA ILE A 1 -22.97 -7.42 -15.47
C ILE A 1 -21.99 -7.98 -16.50
N ASN A 2 -21.13 -8.95 -16.15
CA ASN A 2 -20.03 -9.41 -17.00
C ASN A 2 -20.30 -10.73 -17.72
N ASN A 3 -21.49 -11.31 -17.65
CA ASN A 3 -21.81 -12.64 -18.20
C ASN A 3 -20.78 -13.72 -17.83
N SER A 4 -20.15 -13.62 -16.66
CA SER A 4 -19.15 -14.57 -16.19
C SER A 4 -19.79 -15.95 -15.99
N LYS A 5 -19.07 -17.01 -16.41
CA LYS A 5 -19.45 -18.40 -16.16
C LYS A 5 -18.93 -18.95 -14.83
N MET A 6 -18.29 -18.10 -14.02
CA MET A 6 -17.79 -18.49 -12.70
C MET A 6 -18.95 -18.85 -11.78
N ILE A 7 -18.80 -19.93 -11.04
CA ILE A 7 -19.78 -20.35 -10.05
C ILE A 7 -19.50 -19.59 -8.76
N ILE A 8 -20.54 -18.96 -8.20
CA ILE A 8 -20.46 -18.37 -6.85
C ILE A 8 -20.84 -19.46 -5.86
N HIS A 9 -19.92 -19.78 -4.96
CA HIS A 9 -20.16 -20.70 -3.85
C HIS A 9 -20.20 -19.91 -2.55
N GLU A 10 -21.41 -19.70 -2.04
CA GLU A 10 -21.63 -19.02 -0.76
C GLU A 10 -21.28 -19.94 0.39
N ILE A 11 -20.44 -19.45 1.30
CA ILE A 11 -19.99 -20.17 2.49
C ILE A 11 -20.27 -19.34 3.74
N LYS A 12 -20.52 -20.00 4.87
CA LYS A 12 -20.74 -19.36 6.19
C LYS A 12 -19.50 -19.39 7.07
N ASN A 13 -18.57 -20.27 6.79
CA ASN A 13 -17.26 -20.35 7.41
C ASN A 13 -16.22 -20.85 6.39
N ILE A 14 -14.94 -20.64 6.69
CA ILE A 14 -13.85 -20.93 5.76
C ILE A 14 -13.69 -22.44 5.47
N ASP A 15 -14.10 -23.31 6.40
CA ASP A 15 -13.98 -24.77 6.25
C ASP A 15 -14.91 -25.36 5.18
N GLN A 16 -15.89 -24.57 4.74
CA GLN A 16 -16.79 -24.92 3.64
C GLN A 16 -16.20 -24.64 2.25
N ALA A 17 -15.07 -23.95 2.19
CA ALA A 17 -14.44 -23.60 0.92
C ALA A 17 -13.89 -24.86 0.22
N ILE A 18 -14.16 -25.01 -1.09
CA ILE A 18 -13.76 -26.16 -1.88
C ILE A 18 -12.53 -25.90 -2.76
N PHE A 19 -12.14 -24.62 -2.92
CA PHE A 19 -10.96 -24.16 -3.68
C PHE A 19 -10.85 -24.79 -5.08
N LYS A 20 -11.97 -24.85 -5.81
CA LYS A 20 -12.02 -25.43 -7.16
C LYS A 20 -11.88 -24.37 -8.22
N PHE A 21 -11.11 -24.67 -9.29
CA PHE A 21 -11.02 -23.80 -10.46
C PHE A 21 -12.40 -23.49 -11.05
N GLY A 22 -12.67 -22.22 -11.35
CA GLY A 22 -13.96 -21.75 -11.88
C GLY A 22 -15.01 -21.49 -10.80
N VAL A 23 -14.66 -21.62 -9.52
CA VAL A 23 -15.53 -21.30 -8.36
C VAL A 23 -14.95 -20.12 -7.59
N ILE A 24 -15.81 -19.17 -7.24
CA ILE A 24 -15.49 -18.06 -6.32
C ILE A 24 -16.19 -18.34 -5.00
N GLU A 25 -15.38 -18.55 -3.96
CA GLU A 25 -15.89 -18.68 -2.60
C GLU A 25 -16.29 -17.30 -2.07
N VAL A 26 -17.50 -17.17 -1.58
CA VAL A 26 -18.03 -15.92 -1.00
C VAL A 26 -18.46 -16.19 0.43
N LEU A 27 -17.68 -15.65 1.37
CA LEU A 27 -18.07 -15.68 2.78
C LEU A 27 -19.07 -14.56 3.05
N GLU A 28 -20.30 -14.93 3.41
CA GLU A 28 -21.35 -13.97 3.77
C GLU A 28 -21.03 -13.34 5.14
N VAL A 29 -20.55 -12.10 5.13
CA VAL A 29 -20.30 -11.33 6.37
C VAL A 29 -21.31 -10.21 6.58
N VAL A 30 -22.07 -9.87 5.55
CA VAL A 30 -23.09 -8.81 5.56
C VAL A 30 -24.30 -9.27 4.75
N ASN A 31 -25.46 -9.32 5.38
CA ASN A 31 -26.71 -9.56 4.66
C ASN A 31 -27.41 -8.23 4.36
N LEU A 32 -27.45 -7.86 3.09
CA LEU A 32 -28.14 -6.67 2.60
C LEU A 32 -29.50 -7.06 2.03
N LYS A 33 -30.59 -6.67 2.73
CA LYS A 33 -31.97 -6.91 2.24
C LYS A 33 -32.22 -6.25 0.89
N ASN A 34 -31.67 -5.05 0.68
CA ASN A 34 -31.71 -4.31 -0.57
C ASN A 34 -30.31 -3.88 -0.95
N LEU A 35 -29.91 -4.13 -2.20
CA LEU A 35 -28.64 -3.65 -2.73
C LEU A 35 -28.75 -2.15 -3.01
N PRO A 36 -27.77 -1.34 -2.59
CA PRO A 36 -27.68 0.06 -2.99
C PRO A 36 -27.49 0.18 -4.50
N ASP A 37 -27.97 1.29 -5.07
CA ASP A 37 -27.74 1.60 -6.48
C ASP A 37 -26.25 1.76 -6.80
N PHE A 38 -25.85 1.33 -7.99
CA PHE A 38 -24.47 1.45 -8.44
C PHE A 38 -24.01 2.91 -8.57
N GLY A 39 -22.79 3.18 -8.15
CA GLY A 39 -22.15 4.49 -8.31
C GLY A 39 -22.67 5.56 -7.35
N LEU A 40 -23.49 5.22 -6.36
CA LEU A 40 -23.98 6.14 -5.35
C LEU A 40 -23.25 6.00 -4.02
N ILE A 41 -22.92 7.15 -3.43
CA ILE A 41 -22.33 7.22 -2.09
C ILE A 41 -23.46 7.06 -1.06
N ASN A 42 -23.32 6.08 -0.15
CA ASN A 42 -24.31 5.82 0.88
C ASN A 42 -23.73 5.10 2.10
N SER A 43 -24.38 5.24 3.23
CA SER A 43 -23.95 4.64 4.52
C SER A 43 -24.01 3.11 4.55
N VAL A 44 -24.93 2.50 3.78
CA VAL A 44 -25.10 1.04 3.74
C VAL A 44 -23.86 0.40 3.13
N SER A 45 -23.39 0.92 1.99
CA SER A 45 -22.15 0.47 1.35
C SER A 45 -20.93 0.73 2.22
N GLY A 46 -20.87 1.88 2.90
CA GLY A 46 -19.79 2.20 3.84
C GLY A 46 -19.71 1.20 5.00
N LYS A 47 -20.86 0.89 5.63
CA LYS A 47 -20.93 -0.09 6.70
C LYS A 47 -20.55 -1.49 6.22
N ALA A 48 -21.06 -1.92 5.06
CA ALA A 48 -20.77 -3.22 4.48
C ALA A 48 -19.27 -3.38 4.17
N SER A 49 -18.64 -2.37 3.54
CA SER A 49 -17.21 -2.36 3.28
C SER A 49 -16.39 -2.49 4.55
N TYR A 50 -16.73 -1.74 5.59
CA TYR A 50 -16.05 -1.82 6.87
C TYR A 50 -16.17 -3.20 7.52
N GLN A 51 -17.38 -3.78 7.56
CA GLN A 51 -17.60 -5.12 8.12
C GLN A 51 -16.80 -6.19 7.35
N SER A 52 -16.73 -6.10 6.02
CA SER A 52 -15.92 -6.98 5.19
C SER A 52 -14.44 -6.89 5.52
N ILE A 53 -13.92 -5.66 5.71
CA ILE A 53 -12.51 -5.43 6.11
C ILE A 53 -12.25 -6.04 7.50
N ILE A 54 -13.11 -5.81 8.48
CA ILE A 54 -12.95 -6.36 9.83
C ILE A 54 -12.95 -7.89 9.82
N SER A 55 -13.84 -8.50 9.05
CA SER A 55 -13.87 -9.96 8.90
C SER A 55 -12.59 -10.49 8.24
N ALA A 56 -12.11 -9.82 7.20
CA ALA A 56 -10.85 -10.19 6.54
C ALA A 56 -9.65 -10.08 7.49
N ILE A 57 -9.58 -9.00 8.30
CA ILE A 57 -8.53 -8.85 9.32
C ILE A 57 -8.58 -10.00 10.32
N LYS A 58 -9.76 -10.35 10.85
CA LYS A 58 -9.92 -11.46 11.78
C LYS A 58 -9.40 -12.76 11.17
N LEU A 59 -9.83 -13.10 9.96
CA LEU A 59 -9.36 -14.31 9.26
C LEU A 59 -7.84 -14.33 9.06
N ALA A 60 -7.23 -13.18 8.77
CA ALA A 60 -5.79 -13.08 8.60
C ALA A 60 -5.03 -13.18 9.93
N MET A 61 -5.54 -12.58 10.99
CA MET A 61 -4.97 -12.69 12.34
C MET A 61 -5.06 -14.11 12.91
N ASP A 62 -6.14 -14.81 12.60
CA ASP A 62 -6.39 -16.21 13.01
C ASP A 62 -5.66 -17.21 12.05
N ASN A 63 -4.86 -16.73 11.07
CA ASN A 63 -4.15 -17.51 10.06
C ASN A 63 -5.04 -18.40 9.17
N HIS A 64 -6.32 -18.08 9.03
CA HIS A 64 -7.21 -18.76 8.09
C HIS A 64 -6.97 -18.33 6.63
N VAL A 65 -6.41 -17.15 6.42
CA VAL A 65 -6.00 -16.65 5.10
C VAL A 65 -4.56 -16.10 5.16
N SER A 66 -3.83 -16.23 4.06
CA SER A 66 -2.40 -15.86 4.00
C SER A 66 -2.18 -14.39 3.67
N ALA A 67 -3.16 -13.73 3.06
CA ALA A 67 -3.09 -12.31 2.68
C ALA A 67 -4.49 -11.70 2.57
N ILE A 68 -4.51 -10.38 2.59
CA ILE A 68 -5.68 -9.56 2.26
C ILE A 68 -5.37 -8.75 1.00
N VAL A 69 -6.18 -8.91 -0.05
CA VAL A 69 -6.15 -8.04 -1.23
C VAL A 69 -7.44 -7.22 -1.24
N THR A 70 -7.31 -5.91 -1.03
CA THR A 70 -8.50 -5.06 -0.90
C THR A 70 -8.84 -4.34 -2.20
N SER A 71 -10.12 -4.33 -2.57
CA SER A 71 -10.66 -3.35 -3.53
C SER A 71 -10.75 -1.97 -2.89
N PRO A 72 -10.85 -0.88 -3.68
CA PRO A 72 -10.99 0.48 -3.16
C PRO A 72 -12.25 0.65 -2.28
N ILE A 73 -12.17 1.57 -1.32
CA ILE A 73 -13.33 2.00 -0.51
C ILE A 73 -13.61 3.50 -0.69
N ASN A 74 -14.88 3.87 -0.51
CA ASN A 74 -15.27 5.27 -0.52
C ASN A 74 -15.30 5.84 0.90
N LYS A 75 -14.48 6.86 1.15
CA LYS A 75 -14.31 7.48 2.48
C LYS A 75 -15.56 8.21 2.95
N GLU A 76 -16.29 8.83 2.03
CA GLU A 76 -17.54 9.53 2.33
C GLU A 76 -18.64 8.53 2.74
N SER A 77 -18.74 7.38 2.06
CA SER A 77 -19.63 6.29 2.46
C SER A 77 -19.31 5.77 3.86
N LEU A 78 -18.02 5.63 4.22
CA LEU A 78 -17.60 5.28 5.59
C LEU A 78 -18.04 6.35 6.58
N SER A 79 -17.81 7.62 6.29
CA SER A 79 -18.20 8.75 7.15
C SER A 79 -19.71 8.81 7.37
N LEU A 80 -20.52 8.59 6.31
CA LEU A 80 -21.98 8.49 6.42
C LEU A 80 -22.44 7.31 7.30
N ALA A 81 -21.61 6.29 7.43
CA ALA A 81 -21.84 5.18 8.35
C ALA A 81 -21.28 5.43 9.77
N ASN A 82 -20.85 6.65 10.09
CA ASN A 82 -20.15 7.03 11.33
C ASN A 82 -18.83 6.27 11.56
N ILE A 83 -18.13 5.91 10.49
CA ILE A 83 -16.85 5.20 10.50
C ILE A 83 -15.77 6.18 10.06
N ASN A 84 -15.06 6.76 11.01
CA ASN A 84 -14.13 7.86 10.78
C ASN A 84 -12.68 7.33 10.68
N PHE A 85 -12.34 6.77 9.52
CA PHE A 85 -10.97 6.39 9.17
C PHE A 85 -10.54 7.04 7.84
N PRO A 86 -9.30 7.49 7.72
CA PRO A 86 -8.77 8.06 6.46
C PRO A 86 -8.72 7.05 5.32
N GLY A 87 -8.55 5.77 5.62
CA GLY A 87 -8.47 4.71 4.62
C GLY A 87 -8.25 3.32 5.20
N HIS A 88 -7.92 2.37 4.31
CA HIS A 88 -7.65 0.98 4.68
C HIS A 88 -6.48 0.85 5.66
N THR A 89 -5.40 1.57 5.43
CA THR A 89 -4.17 1.45 6.23
C THR A 89 -4.45 1.66 7.71
N GLU A 90 -5.22 2.70 8.04
CA GLU A 90 -5.56 3.04 9.41
C GLU A 90 -6.55 2.04 10.03
N ILE A 91 -7.51 1.53 9.24
CA ILE A 91 -8.43 0.46 9.69
C ILE A 91 -7.62 -0.81 10.00
N LEU A 92 -6.76 -1.23 9.09
CA LEU A 92 -5.93 -2.43 9.22
C LEU A 92 -4.99 -2.32 10.43
N ALA A 93 -4.26 -1.23 10.57
CA ALA A 93 -3.36 -0.98 11.68
C ALA A 93 -4.11 -1.02 13.04
N LYS A 94 -5.24 -0.30 13.14
CA LYS A 94 -6.05 -0.26 14.35
C LYS A 94 -6.54 -1.64 14.78
N HIS A 95 -7.09 -2.42 13.84
CA HIS A 95 -7.72 -3.70 14.16
C HIS A 95 -6.75 -4.89 14.22
N SER A 96 -5.52 -4.74 13.71
CA SER A 96 -4.42 -5.68 13.94
C SER A 96 -3.54 -5.30 15.13
N ASN A 97 -3.88 -4.23 15.84
CA ASN A 97 -3.07 -3.68 16.95
C ASN A 97 -1.63 -3.38 16.55
N THR A 98 -1.43 -2.92 15.32
CA THR A 98 -0.11 -2.57 14.76
C THR A 98 0.14 -1.09 14.93
N LYS A 99 1.30 -0.73 15.49
CA LYS A 99 1.67 0.65 15.79
C LYS A 99 2.26 1.35 14.58
N ASP A 100 3.21 0.68 13.93
CA ASP A 100 4.01 1.26 12.87
C ASP A 100 3.72 0.54 11.55
N VAL A 101 3.22 1.31 10.60
CA VAL A 101 2.94 0.85 9.24
C VAL A 101 3.51 1.83 8.23
N ALA A 102 3.89 1.33 7.07
CA ALA A 102 4.37 2.15 5.97
C ALA A 102 3.67 1.77 4.66
N MET A 103 3.51 2.75 3.78
CA MET A 103 2.96 2.55 2.45
C MET A 103 4.11 2.42 1.45
N MET A 104 4.14 1.32 0.74
CA MET A 104 5.04 1.08 -0.37
C MET A 104 4.24 0.92 -1.65
N LEU A 105 4.64 1.65 -2.68
CA LEU A 105 4.07 1.56 -4.02
C LEU A 105 5.05 0.86 -4.93
N VAL A 106 4.55 -0.06 -5.74
CA VAL A 106 5.38 -0.80 -6.69
C VAL A 106 4.68 -0.90 -8.04
N ASN A 107 5.46 -0.82 -9.10
CA ASN A 107 5.08 -1.25 -10.43
C ASN A 107 6.23 -2.06 -11.04
N ASN A 108 6.19 -2.32 -12.34
CA ASN A 108 7.22 -3.11 -13.02
C ASN A 108 8.57 -2.37 -13.13
N GLU A 109 8.60 -1.05 -12.96
CA GLU A 109 9.77 -0.21 -13.22
C GLU A 109 10.42 0.31 -11.93
N ILE A 110 9.63 0.73 -10.93
CA ILE A 110 10.13 1.33 -9.69
C ILE A 110 9.39 0.84 -8.45
N LYS A 111 10.04 0.98 -7.31
CA LYS A 111 9.47 0.79 -5.98
C LYS A 111 9.70 2.05 -5.16
N ILE A 112 8.68 2.50 -4.45
CA ILE A 112 8.72 3.73 -3.66
C ILE A 112 8.14 3.47 -2.29
N LEU A 113 8.87 3.82 -1.24
CA LEU A 113 8.35 3.90 0.11
C LEU A 113 8.04 5.36 0.45
N LEU A 114 6.93 5.61 1.11
CA LEU A 114 6.53 6.94 1.55
C LEU A 114 6.84 7.12 3.04
N SER A 115 7.63 8.14 3.39
CA SER A 115 7.91 8.51 4.79
C SER A 115 6.71 9.16 5.45
N THR A 116 5.95 9.95 4.71
CA THR A 116 4.68 10.52 5.16
C THR A 116 3.61 10.30 4.08
N ILE A 117 2.36 10.09 4.52
CA ILE A 117 1.24 9.82 3.63
C ILE A 117 0.13 10.87 3.82
N HIS A 118 -1.08 10.53 4.04
CA HIS A 118 -2.30 11.33 4.04
C HIS A 118 -2.32 12.51 5.05
N CYS A 119 -1.41 13.46 4.92
CA CYS A 119 -1.36 14.69 5.71
C CYS A 119 -1.07 15.91 4.82
N SER A 120 -1.29 17.10 5.33
CA SER A 120 -0.92 18.33 4.61
C SER A 120 0.59 18.41 4.41
N LEU A 121 1.06 19.09 3.36
CA LEU A 121 2.50 19.24 3.10
C LEU A 121 3.22 19.91 4.28
N SER A 122 2.62 20.93 4.91
CA SER A 122 3.17 21.55 6.11
C SER A 122 3.29 20.56 7.27
N LYS A 123 2.36 19.63 7.41
CA LYS A 123 2.44 18.58 8.43
C LYS A 123 3.49 17.52 8.06
N ALA A 124 3.59 17.18 6.78
CA ALA A 124 4.62 16.26 6.30
C ALA A 124 6.03 16.76 6.67
N ILE A 125 6.33 18.04 6.41
CA ILE A 125 7.61 18.66 6.79
C ILE A 125 7.88 18.51 8.29
N GLN A 126 6.88 18.78 9.15
CA GLN A 126 7.01 18.63 10.61
C GLN A 126 7.23 17.19 11.09
N LEU A 127 6.83 16.20 10.29
CA LEU A 127 7.00 14.78 10.61
C LEU A 127 8.37 14.26 10.22
N ILE A 128 9.13 14.98 9.38
CA ILE A 128 10.49 14.62 9.02
C ILE A 128 11.38 14.83 10.24
N ASN A 129 11.87 13.76 10.79
CA ASN A 129 12.82 13.71 11.89
C ASN A 129 13.65 12.43 11.78
N PHE A 130 14.67 12.28 12.62
CA PHE A 130 15.57 11.12 12.60
C PHE A 130 14.82 9.79 12.71
N ASP A 131 13.90 9.65 13.67
CA ASP A 131 13.18 8.39 13.93
C ASP A 131 12.26 8.01 12.76
N ASN A 132 11.58 8.98 12.15
CA ASN A 132 10.77 8.77 10.95
C ASN A 132 11.64 8.29 9.78
N GLN A 133 12.80 8.92 9.57
CA GLN A 133 13.68 8.59 8.45
C GLN A 133 14.32 7.20 8.60
N ILE A 134 14.84 6.88 9.79
CA ILE A 134 15.42 5.55 10.04
C ILE A 134 14.36 4.45 9.94
N SER A 135 13.14 4.70 10.42
CA SER A 135 12.00 3.79 10.27
C SER A 135 11.66 3.57 8.80
N SER A 136 11.60 4.65 8.01
CA SER A 136 11.31 4.60 6.57
C SER A 136 12.36 3.81 5.80
N ILE A 137 13.65 4.01 6.08
CA ILE A 137 14.75 3.25 5.47
C ILE A 137 14.63 1.76 5.82
N ASN A 138 14.33 1.43 7.07
CA ASN A 138 14.13 0.05 7.51
C ASN A 138 12.93 -0.62 6.81
N PHE A 139 11.80 0.09 6.68
CA PHE A 139 10.65 -0.41 5.92
C PHE A 139 10.98 -0.59 4.43
N ALA A 140 11.73 0.32 3.83
CA ALA A 140 12.18 0.20 2.44
C ALA A 140 13.06 -1.05 2.26
N TYR A 141 14.01 -1.27 3.16
CA TYR A 141 14.87 -2.45 3.16
C TYR A 141 14.07 -3.75 3.28
N GLN A 142 13.20 -3.85 4.27
CA GLN A 142 12.35 -5.03 4.48
C GLN A 142 11.38 -5.26 3.32
N GLY A 143 10.76 -4.19 2.82
CA GLY A 143 9.84 -4.24 1.69
C GLY A 143 10.51 -4.74 0.40
N ALA A 144 11.68 -4.22 0.05
CA ALA A 144 12.43 -4.66 -1.11
C ALA A 144 12.89 -6.13 -0.97
N LYS A 145 13.36 -6.51 0.22
CA LYS A 145 13.72 -7.92 0.52
C LYS A 145 12.54 -8.87 0.41
N SER A 146 11.37 -8.47 0.86
CA SER A 146 10.16 -9.29 0.76
C SER A 146 9.71 -9.51 -0.70
N LEU A 147 10.10 -8.61 -1.59
CA LEU A 147 9.89 -8.72 -3.03
C LEU A 147 11.02 -9.45 -3.76
N GLY A 148 11.98 -10.05 -3.03
CA GLY A 148 13.03 -10.91 -3.58
C GLY A 148 14.33 -10.19 -3.96
N VAL A 149 14.53 -8.93 -3.52
CA VAL A 149 15.82 -8.24 -3.68
C VAL A 149 16.69 -8.57 -2.46
N ASN A 150 17.77 -9.33 -2.64
CA ASN A 150 18.59 -9.81 -1.51
C ASN A 150 19.35 -8.67 -0.80
N ASN A 151 20.02 -7.82 -1.55
CA ASN A 151 20.75 -6.65 -1.05
C ASN A 151 20.21 -5.39 -1.73
N PRO A 152 19.10 -4.82 -1.23
CA PRO A 152 18.48 -3.68 -1.90
C PRO A 152 19.32 -2.43 -1.78
N ARG A 153 19.56 -1.77 -2.92
CA ARG A 153 20.16 -0.44 -3.02
C ARG A 153 19.05 0.59 -2.81
N ILE A 154 19.11 1.28 -1.69
CA ILE A 154 18.08 2.22 -1.27
C ILE A 154 18.54 3.64 -1.58
N ALA A 155 17.73 4.40 -2.31
CA ALA A 155 17.92 5.83 -2.46
C ALA A 155 16.95 6.59 -1.54
N VAL A 156 17.44 7.59 -0.82
CA VAL A 156 16.59 8.51 -0.05
C VAL A 156 16.48 9.82 -0.82
N ALA A 157 15.28 10.22 -1.19
CA ALA A 157 15.02 11.51 -1.82
C ALA A 157 15.19 12.65 -0.80
N GLY A 158 15.68 13.79 -1.25
CA GLY A 158 15.67 15.01 -0.44
C GLY A 158 14.23 15.51 -0.23
N LEU A 159 14.02 16.29 0.81
CA LEU A 159 12.78 17.01 1.06
C LEU A 159 12.76 18.32 0.24
N ASN A 160 13.87 19.05 0.28
CA ASN A 160 14.03 20.35 -0.34
C ASN A 160 14.59 20.27 -1.77
N PRO A 161 14.42 21.30 -2.60
CA PRO A 161 15.05 21.37 -3.93
C PRO A 161 16.56 21.11 -3.86
N HIS A 162 17.07 20.37 -4.84
CA HIS A 162 18.49 19.98 -4.92
C HIS A 162 19.02 19.30 -3.64
N ALA A 163 18.14 18.58 -2.91
CA ALA A 163 18.47 17.97 -1.62
C ALA A 163 19.05 18.97 -0.60
N GLY A 164 18.45 20.17 -0.55
CA GLY A 164 18.82 21.25 0.37
C GLY A 164 20.01 22.09 -0.05
N GLU A 165 20.79 21.70 -1.11
CA GLU A 165 21.99 22.42 -1.59
C GLU A 165 22.92 22.87 -0.44
N GLY A 166 23.29 21.92 0.43
CA GLY A 166 24.16 22.23 1.58
C GLY A 166 23.54 23.15 2.64
N GLY A 167 22.20 23.21 2.73
CA GLY A 167 21.44 24.03 3.68
C GLY A 167 20.93 25.35 3.09
N LEU A 168 21.18 25.61 1.80
CA LEU A 168 20.72 26.84 1.15
C LEU A 168 19.18 26.90 1.05
N PHE A 169 18.52 25.76 0.82
CA PHE A 169 17.08 25.66 0.62
C PHE A 169 16.33 25.00 1.79
N GLY A 170 17.01 24.71 2.89
CA GLY A 170 16.45 24.10 4.10
C GLY A 170 17.50 23.28 4.85
N GLN A 171 17.21 22.97 6.11
CA GLN A 171 18.15 22.28 7.00
C GLN A 171 17.73 20.80 7.25
N GLU A 172 16.56 20.40 6.80
CA GLU A 172 15.97 19.07 7.12
C GLU A 172 16.86 17.93 6.64
N GLU A 173 17.56 18.09 5.52
CA GLU A 173 18.53 17.12 5.03
C GLU A 173 19.69 16.97 6.00
N ILE A 174 20.24 18.07 6.48
CA ILE A 174 21.40 18.11 7.40
C ILE A 174 21.01 17.61 8.78
N ASP A 175 19.86 18.08 9.30
CA ASP A 175 19.44 17.81 10.66
C ASP A 175 18.90 16.40 10.85
N PHE A 176 18.23 15.83 9.83
CA PHE A 176 17.48 14.59 10.01
C PHE A 176 17.79 13.50 8.98
N ILE A 177 17.83 13.82 7.66
CA ILE A 177 17.91 12.81 6.61
C ILE A 177 19.32 12.20 6.54
N ILE A 178 20.35 13.04 6.50
CA ILE A 178 21.76 12.58 6.45
C ILE A 178 22.13 11.77 7.70
N PRO A 179 21.80 12.19 8.94
CA PRO A 179 22.06 11.40 10.12
C PRO A 179 21.39 10.01 10.09
N ALA A 180 20.14 9.93 9.62
CA ALA A 180 19.43 8.65 9.50
C ALA A 180 20.05 7.74 8.43
N ILE A 181 20.46 8.28 7.28
CA ILE A 181 21.18 7.54 6.25
C ILE A 181 22.48 6.96 6.79
N ASN A 182 23.26 7.76 7.52
CA ASN A 182 24.53 7.31 8.10
C ASN A 182 24.30 6.20 9.12
N SER A 183 23.34 6.34 10.02
CA SER A 183 22.97 5.31 10.99
C SER A 183 22.53 4.00 10.32
N ALA A 184 21.77 4.08 9.23
CA ALA A 184 21.37 2.91 8.47
C ALA A 184 22.56 2.22 7.77
N LYS A 185 23.51 3.00 7.22
CA LYS A 185 24.78 2.47 6.67
C LYS A 185 25.61 1.74 7.72
N ASP A 186 25.74 2.34 8.89
CA ASP A 186 26.48 1.73 10.02
C ASP A 186 25.83 0.42 10.46
N SER A 187 24.52 0.26 10.23
CA SER A 187 23.77 -0.98 10.47
C SER A 187 23.86 -1.98 9.29
N GLY A 188 24.65 -1.68 8.26
CA GLY A 188 24.89 -2.56 7.11
C GLY A 188 23.85 -2.50 6.01
N ILE A 189 23.01 -1.46 5.98
CA ILE A 189 22.03 -1.25 4.90
C ILE A 189 22.72 -0.47 3.77
N ASP A 190 22.59 -0.96 2.53
CA ASP A 190 23.05 -0.24 1.33
C ASP A 190 22.05 0.88 1.01
N VAL A 191 22.32 2.05 1.55
CA VAL A 191 21.48 3.25 1.41
C VAL A 191 22.31 4.46 1.07
N SER A 192 21.80 5.34 0.23
CA SER A 192 22.48 6.58 -0.18
C SER A 192 21.50 7.73 -0.35
N GLY A 193 22.05 8.94 -0.38
CA GLY A 193 21.31 10.18 -0.48
C GLY A 193 21.78 11.19 0.58
N PRO A 194 20.99 12.27 0.81
CA PRO A 194 19.77 12.59 0.07
C PRO A 194 20.05 12.93 -1.40
N TRP A 195 19.19 12.43 -2.29
CA TRP A 195 19.27 12.67 -3.72
C TRP A 195 18.26 13.73 -4.16
N PRO A 196 18.58 14.58 -5.16
CA PRO A 196 17.62 15.51 -5.73
C PRO A 196 16.36 14.79 -6.23
N SER A 197 15.19 15.24 -5.76
CA SER A 197 13.90 14.55 -5.98
C SER A 197 13.44 14.60 -7.45
N ASP A 198 13.90 15.57 -8.21
CA ASP A 198 13.58 15.75 -9.63
C ASP A 198 14.29 14.73 -10.54
N THR A 199 15.34 14.07 -10.05
CA THR A 199 16.16 13.15 -10.87
C THR A 199 16.20 11.72 -10.34
N ILE A 200 16.02 11.50 -9.04
CA ILE A 200 16.22 10.19 -8.42
C ILE A 200 15.29 9.08 -8.97
N PHE A 201 14.06 9.42 -9.29
CA PHE A 201 13.10 8.43 -9.84
C PHE A 201 13.49 7.96 -11.23
N MET A 202 14.13 8.83 -12.03
CA MET A 202 14.69 8.44 -13.32
C MET A 202 15.87 7.48 -13.16
N GLN A 203 16.73 7.69 -12.16
CA GLN A 203 17.86 6.81 -11.86
C GLN A 203 17.36 5.44 -11.36
N ALA A 204 16.36 5.44 -10.47
CA ALA A 204 15.71 4.20 -10.00
C ALA A 204 15.08 3.43 -11.16
N ARG A 205 14.39 4.11 -12.09
CA ARG A 205 13.84 3.50 -13.30
C ARG A 205 14.90 2.86 -14.19
N LYS A 206 16.10 3.42 -14.25
CA LYS A 206 17.25 2.84 -14.97
C LYS A 206 17.89 1.65 -14.24
N GLY A 207 17.41 1.30 -13.03
CA GLY A 207 17.92 0.20 -12.25
C GLY A 207 19.18 0.54 -11.43
N GLU A 208 19.49 1.81 -11.23
CA GLU A 208 20.60 2.23 -10.36
C GLU A 208 20.25 1.98 -8.89
N PHE A 209 18.96 2.06 -8.54
CA PHE A 209 18.41 1.79 -7.22
C PHE A 209 17.24 0.81 -7.29
N ASP A 210 17.06 0.04 -6.23
CA ASP A 210 16.02 -0.97 -6.14
C ASP A 210 14.74 -0.43 -5.49
N ILE A 211 14.87 0.63 -4.68
CA ILE A 211 13.74 1.31 -4.02
C ILE A 211 14.12 2.76 -3.67
N VAL A 212 13.17 3.67 -3.76
CA VAL A 212 13.30 5.07 -3.35
C VAL A 212 12.46 5.33 -2.11
N VAL A 213 13.04 5.98 -1.10
CA VAL A 213 12.31 6.56 0.03
C VAL A 213 11.93 7.98 -0.33
N ALA A 214 10.64 8.24 -0.52
CA ALA A 214 10.10 9.57 -0.80
C ALA A 214 9.59 10.21 0.50
N GLN A 215 9.76 11.51 0.64
CA GLN A 215 9.48 12.24 1.88
C GLN A 215 7.98 12.50 2.11
N TYR A 216 7.22 12.71 1.03
CA TYR A 216 5.80 13.00 1.10
C TYR A 216 5.03 12.38 -0.07
N HIS A 217 3.71 12.33 0.09
CA HIS A 217 2.80 11.61 -0.79
C HIS A 217 3.02 11.92 -2.28
N ASP A 218 2.91 13.16 -2.71
CA ASP A 218 2.96 13.50 -4.13
C ASP A 218 4.36 13.35 -4.73
N GLN A 219 5.42 13.53 -3.93
CA GLN A 219 6.79 13.28 -4.37
C GLN A 219 6.98 11.84 -4.89
N GLY A 220 6.34 10.86 -4.23
CA GLY A 220 6.43 9.45 -4.64
C GLY A 220 5.32 9.04 -5.62
N LEU A 221 4.10 9.57 -5.46
CA LEU A 221 2.97 9.12 -6.28
C LEU A 221 2.97 9.71 -7.69
N ILE A 222 3.43 10.94 -7.87
CA ILE A 222 3.48 11.56 -9.20
C ILE A 222 4.33 10.71 -10.17
N PRO A 223 5.60 10.38 -9.86
CA PRO A 223 6.41 9.59 -10.79
C PRO A 223 5.84 8.20 -11.07
N ILE A 224 5.34 7.48 -10.06
CA ILE A 224 4.83 6.12 -10.27
C ILE A 224 3.52 6.12 -11.07
N LYS A 225 2.63 7.09 -10.83
CA LYS A 225 1.35 7.20 -11.55
C LYS A 225 1.54 7.73 -12.99
N TYR A 226 2.54 8.57 -13.20
CA TYR A 226 2.89 9.04 -14.55
C TYR A 226 3.37 7.89 -15.45
N MET A 227 3.93 6.82 -14.88
CA MET A 227 4.35 5.61 -15.61
C MET A 227 3.19 4.65 -15.96
N GLY A 228 1.96 4.94 -15.52
CA GLY A 228 0.77 4.10 -15.75
C GLY A 228 0.26 3.43 -14.47
N LEU A 229 -1.05 3.20 -14.44
CA LEU A 229 -1.75 2.65 -13.27
C LEU A 229 -1.99 1.12 -13.36
N GLU A 230 -1.87 0.54 -14.55
CA GLU A 230 -2.30 -0.83 -14.84
C GLU A 230 -1.57 -1.87 -13.97
N ASN A 231 -0.31 -1.60 -13.63
CA ASN A 231 0.53 -2.49 -12.81
C ASN A 231 0.87 -1.89 -11.45
N GLY A 232 0.23 -0.80 -11.07
CA GLY A 232 0.44 -0.14 -9.79
C GLY A 232 -0.15 -0.95 -8.64
N VAL A 233 0.68 -1.30 -7.65
CA VAL A 233 0.29 -2.03 -6.45
C VAL A 233 0.69 -1.23 -5.22
N ASN A 234 -0.26 -1.06 -4.30
CA ASN A 234 -0.02 -0.52 -2.98
C ASN A 234 0.16 -1.68 -1.98
N ILE A 235 1.26 -1.66 -1.24
CA ILE A 235 1.60 -2.63 -0.19
C ILE A 235 1.61 -1.90 1.15
N THR A 236 0.90 -2.43 2.15
CA THR A 236 1.02 -1.95 3.52
C THR A 236 2.03 -2.82 4.27
N LEU A 237 3.17 -2.25 4.61
CA LEU A 237 4.21 -2.89 5.41
C LEU A 237 3.96 -2.71 6.90
N GLY A 238 4.53 -3.58 7.72
CA GLY A 238 4.40 -3.54 9.19
C GLY A 238 3.26 -4.39 9.75
N LEU A 239 2.24 -4.70 8.95
CA LEU A 239 1.12 -5.55 9.38
C LEU A 239 1.60 -7.01 9.64
N PRO A 240 0.95 -7.74 10.58
CA PRO A 240 1.30 -9.14 10.87
C PRO A 240 0.97 -10.10 9.72
N PHE A 241 0.16 -9.66 8.75
CA PHE A 241 -0.23 -10.39 7.54
C PHE A 241 0.17 -9.60 6.28
N VAL A 242 0.15 -10.25 5.14
CA VAL A 242 0.37 -9.59 3.84
C VAL A 242 -0.86 -8.79 3.44
N ARG A 243 -0.67 -7.53 3.08
CA ARG A 243 -1.75 -6.72 2.49
C ARG A 243 -1.28 -6.01 1.23
N THR A 244 -2.03 -6.19 0.15
CA THR A 244 -1.86 -5.47 -1.11
C THR A 244 -3.18 -4.89 -1.59
N SER A 245 -3.11 -3.92 -2.48
CA SER A 245 -4.28 -3.40 -3.19
C SER A 245 -3.88 -2.78 -4.53
N PRO A 246 -4.81 -2.66 -5.49
CA PRO A 246 -4.64 -1.76 -6.62
C PRO A 246 -4.44 -0.31 -6.15
N ASP A 247 -3.84 0.50 -7.02
CA ASP A 247 -3.56 1.92 -6.75
C ASP A 247 -4.51 2.85 -7.49
N HIS A 248 -5.79 2.51 -7.52
CA HIS A 248 -6.88 3.33 -8.08
C HIS A 248 -8.02 3.53 -7.08
N GLY A 249 -8.92 4.47 -7.37
CA GLY A 249 -10.10 4.75 -6.57
C GLY A 249 -11.30 3.86 -6.93
N THR A 250 -12.47 4.15 -6.33
CA THR A 250 -13.70 3.37 -6.47
C THR A 250 -14.36 3.44 -7.85
N ALA A 251 -13.97 4.39 -8.70
CA ALA A 251 -14.44 4.52 -10.08
C ALA A 251 -15.98 4.44 -10.22
N TYR A 252 -16.71 5.16 -9.38
CA TYR A 252 -18.17 5.15 -9.32
C TYR A 252 -18.85 5.52 -10.65
N ASN A 253 -18.17 6.31 -11.49
CA ASN A 253 -18.63 6.70 -12.82
C ASN A 253 -18.79 5.51 -13.79
N ILE A 254 -18.10 4.40 -13.55
CA ILE A 254 -18.19 3.17 -14.36
C ILE A 254 -18.81 1.99 -13.60
N ALA A 255 -19.25 2.19 -12.36
CA ALA A 255 -19.87 1.15 -11.56
C ALA A 255 -21.12 0.58 -12.25
N GLY A 256 -21.26 -0.74 -12.30
CA GLY A 256 -22.36 -1.44 -12.96
C GLY A 256 -22.28 -1.52 -14.49
N LYS A 257 -21.29 -0.88 -15.14
CA LYS A 257 -21.16 -0.87 -16.61
C LYS A 257 -20.39 -2.06 -17.19
N GLY A 258 -19.69 -2.83 -16.38
CA GLY A 258 -18.91 -4.00 -16.83
C GLY A 258 -17.68 -3.66 -17.69
N ILE A 259 -17.14 -2.44 -17.58
CA ILE A 259 -16.01 -1.93 -18.37
C ILE A 259 -14.75 -1.64 -17.51
N ALA A 260 -14.77 -2.01 -16.24
CA ALA A 260 -13.61 -1.83 -15.37
C ALA A 260 -12.45 -2.72 -15.82
N ASP A 261 -11.24 -2.17 -15.80
CA ASP A 261 -10.01 -2.91 -16.05
C ASP A 261 -9.58 -3.62 -14.75
N SER A 262 -9.30 -4.92 -14.81
CA SER A 262 -8.88 -5.74 -13.67
C SER A 262 -7.37 -5.80 -13.48
N SER A 263 -6.56 -5.30 -14.41
CA SER A 263 -5.10 -5.49 -14.45
C SER A 263 -4.38 -5.09 -13.16
N SER A 264 -4.75 -3.94 -12.56
CA SER A 264 -4.18 -3.50 -11.29
C SER A 264 -4.57 -4.42 -10.11
N PHE A 265 -5.78 -4.99 -10.12
CA PHE A 265 -6.20 -5.96 -9.10
C PHE A 265 -5.48 -7.30 -9.27
N ASP A 266 -5.31 -7.77 -10.51
CA ASP A 266 -4.54 -8.98 -10.83
C ASP A 266 -3.06 -8.82 -10.44
N ALA A 267 -2.49 -7.62 -10.66
CA ALA A 267 -1.15 -7.27 -10.20
C ALA A 267 -1.05 -7.31 -8.66
N ALA A 268 -2.07 -6.80 -7.95
CA ALA A 268 -2.11 -6.84 -6.48
C ALA A 268 -2.18 -8.28 -5.94
N ILE A 269 -2.97 -9.18 -6.55
CA ILE A 269 -3.02 -10.61 -6.19
C ILE A 269 -1.67 -11.28 -6.45
N THR A 270 -1.07 -11.02 -7.61
CA THR A 270 0.23 -11.57 -7.99
C THR A 270 1.32 -11.14 -7.01
N CYS A 271 1.31 -9.87 -6.63
CA CYS A 271 2.22 -9.32 -5.63
C CYS A 271 2.02 -9.96 -4.25
N ALA A 272 0.76 -10.14 -3.81
CA ALA A 272 0.46 -10.83 -2.54
C ALA A 272 1.04 -12.24 -2.53
N ASN A 273 0.84 -13.01 -3.61
CA ASN A 273 1.39 -14.35 -3.74
C ASN A 273 2.93 -14.37 -3.66
N LYS A 274 3.61 -13.39 -4.25
CA LYS A 274 5.08 -13.25 -4.16
C LYS A 274 5.52 -12.99 -2.72
N LEU A 275 4.83 -12.10 -2.02
CA LEU A 275 5.13 -11.76 -0.62
C LEU A 275 4.89 -12.94 0.33
N ILE A 276 3.83 -13.74 0.12
CA ILE A 276 3.55 -14.95 0.91
C ILE A 276 4.69 -15.96 0.75
N LYS A 277 5.10 -16.25 -0.49
CA LYS A 277 6.20 -17.19 -0.78
C LYS A 277 7.50 -16.77 -0.11
N SER A 278 7.82 -15.47 -0.12
CA SER A 278 9.00 -14.93 0.56
C SER A 278 8.95 -15.10 2.10
N LYS A 279 7.77 -15.01 2.72
CA LYS A 279 7.60 -15.31 4.15
C LYS A 279 7.80 -16.80 4.46
N MET A 280 7.28 -17.69 3.62
CA MET A 280 7.39 -19.15 3.80
C MET A 280 8.81 -19.67 3.62
N THR A 281 9.65 -19.00 2.85
CA THR A 281 11.05 -19.41 2.60
C THR A 281 11.99 -19.03 3.78
N LYS A 282 11.51 -18.25 4.75
CA LYS A 282 12.29 -17.79 5.91
C LYS A 282 12.05 -18.60 7.20
N ILE A 283 11.24 -19.65 7.10
CA ILE A 283 11.01 -20.66 8.15
C ILE A 283 11.88 -21.90 7.85
#